data_3e86e9391face5d5e396cd1448e89874
#
_entry.id   3e86e9391face5d5e396cd1448e89874
#
_cell.length_a   1.000
_cell.length_b   1.000
_cell.length_c   1.000
_cell.angle_alpha   90.00
_cell.angle_beta   90.00
_cell.angle_gamma   90.00
#
_symmetry.space_group_name_H-M   'P 1'
#
loop_
_entity.id
_entity.type
_entity.pdbx_description
1 polymer ?
#
loop_
_entity_poly.entity_id
_entity_poly.type
_entity_poly.pdbx_seq_one_letter_code
_entity_poly.pdbx_strand_id
1 'polypeptide(L)'
;MYTVMGFSIVKPINDWLSSVAGSVMDFAVSGAKAILDQVTQNLPVITTWYNVFLAIAVSMVVSITLFRVIHTLLSNVDDSSDVTWINIVMDSTKGAFLIPIMVFIQGFLQKKIVIPMAQGMFSMDSNYTSKAVQGVKDIPLANGSQKLALNGSMQVLFLVFFAIVTIAFLIKMCIYFADMAWYNLAIPFAAISIATESFDYSTMWWKKLVYYNISMLSQVLSLTLTIWCFTNLANYGFIAFMGCIGFGWLVLHTPHVIQDFWASTGITKSGGRSAIRGLQNGMRRLSSAR
;
A
#
# COMPACT_ATOMS: atom_id res chain seq x y z
N MET A 1 13.00 -15.83 -62.24
CA MET A 1 13.10 -16.31 -60.83
C MET A 1 13.71 -15.18 -60.01
N TYR A 2 12.88 -14.24 -59.55
CA TYR A 2 13.34 -13.09 -58.75
C TYR A 2 13.16 -13.42 -57.28
N THR A 3 14.25 -13.71 -56.58
CA THR A 3 14.27 -13.87 -55.14
C THR A 3 14.26 -12.46 -54.54
N VAL A 4 13.07 -11.99 -54.17
CA VAL A 4 12.93 -10.78 -53.36
C VAL A 4 13.49 -11.13 -52.00
N MET A 5 14.67 -10.59 -51.64
CA MET A 5 15.17 -10.58 -50.27
C MET A 5 14.19 -9.77 -49.44
N GLY A 6 13.22 -10.45 -48.85
CA GLY A 6 12.31 -9.88 -47.87
C GLY A 6 13.09 -9.56 -46.61
N PHE A 7 13.62 -8.36 -46.49
CA PHE A 7 14.12 -7.82 -45.23
C PHE A 7 12.94 -7.74 -44.26
N SER A 8 12.77 -8.77 -43.46
CA SER A 8 11.75 -8.76 -42.41
C SER A 8 12.21 -7.82 -41.28
N ILE A 9 11.82 -6.55 -41.38
CA ILE A 9 12.07 -5.52 -40.35
C ILE A 9 11.40 -5.88 -39.01
N VAL A 10 10.39 -6.75 -39.07
CA VAL A 10 9.58 -7.16 -37.90
C VAL A 10 10.42 -7.90 -36.85
N LYS A 11 11.34 -8.76 -37.25
CA LYS A 11 12.17 -9.54 -36.32
C LYS A 11 13.13 -8.70 -35.49
N PRO A 12 13.96 -7.81 -36.08
CA PRO A 12 14.84 -6.95 -35.28
C PRO A 12 14.09 -5.96 -34.38
N ILE A 13 12.90 -5.48 -34.79
CA ILE A 13 12.04 -4.65 -33.94
C ILE A 13 11.52 -5.44 -32.74
N ASN A 14 11.07 -6.66 -32.94
CA ASN A 14 10.59 -7.54 -31.87
C ASN A 14 11.70 -7.91 -30.90
N ASP A 15 12.91 -8.18 -31.39
CA ASP A 15 14.07 -8.49 -30.55
C ASP A 15 14.50 -7.27 -29.71
N TRP A 16 14.50 -6.08 -30.32
CA TRP A 16 14.78 -4.83 -29.63
C TRP A 16 13.74 -4.53 -28.55
N LEU A 17 12.44 -4.60 -28.86
CA LEU A 17 11.34 -4.38 -27.91
C LEU A 17 11.39 -5.40 -26.76
N SER A 18 11.69 -6.65 -27.03
CA SER A 18 11.87 -7.68 -26.00
C SER A 18 13.03 -7.39 -25.07
N SER A 19 14.14 -6.89 -25.62
CA SER A 19 15.32 -6.49 -24.84
C SER A 19 15.00 -5.29 -23.94
N VAL A 20 14.34 -4.27 -24.49
CA VAL A 20 13.92 -3.08 -23.72
C VAL A 20 12.93 -3.47 -22.61
N ALA A 21 11.93 -4.29 -22.93
CA ALA A 21 10.96 -4.77 -21.93
C ALA A 21 11.65 -5.56 -20.82
N GLY A 22 12.60 -6.45 -21.16
CA GLY A 22 13.41 -7.18 -20.18
C GLY A 22 14.20 -6.25 -19.26
N SER A 23 14.91 -5.27 -19.81
CA SER A 23 15.70 -4.31 -19.03
C SER A 23 14.82 -3.46 -18.10
N VAL A 24 13.65 -3.05 -18.56
CA VAL A 24 12.68 -2.29 -17.76
C VAL A 24 12.13 -3.14 -16.61
N MET A 25 11.82 -4.41 -16.87
CA MET A 25 11.36 -5.34 -15.83
C MET A 25 12.43 -5.59 -14.79
N ASP A 26 13.69 -5.81 -15.20
CA ASP A 26 14.83 -6.01 -14.28
C ASP A 26 15.05 -4.78 -13.41
N PHE A 27 15.00 -3.59 -13.99
CA PHE A 27 15.07 -2.34 -13.24
C PHE A 27 13.95 -2.21 -12.22
N ALA A 28 12.70 -2.48 -12.63
CA ALA A 28 11.54 -2.33 -11.76
C ALA A 28 11.55 -3.35 -10.60
N VAL A 29 11.89 -4.60 -10.86
CA VAL A 29 11.98 -5.64 -9.81
C VAL A 29 13.15 -5.38 -8.87
N SER A 30 14.30 -5.01 -9.40
CA SER A 30 15.50 -4.66 -8.59
C SER A 30 15.24 -3.44 -7.74
N GLY A 31 14.60 -2.40 -8.31
CA GLY A 31 14.19 -1.21 -7.59
C GLY A 31 13.19 -1.51 -6.47
N ALA A 32 12.20 -2.35 -6.72
CA ALA A 32 11.24 -2.76 -5.70
C ALA A 32 11.90 -3.54 -4.54
N LYS A 33 12.85 -4.44 -4.84
CA LYS A 33 13.64 -5.14 -3.81
C LYS A 33 14.47 -4.15 -3.00
N ALA A 34 15.15 -3.21 -3.65
CA ALA A 34 15.94 -2.18 -2.97
C ALA A 34 15.08 -1.30 -2.05
N ILE A 35 13.86 -0.93 -2.48
CA ILE A 35 12.90 -0.20 -1.64
C ILE A 35 12.51 -1.01 -0.42
N LEU A 36 12.20 -2.30 -0.57
CA LEU A 36 11.87 -3.19 0.55
C LEU A 36 13.00 -3.28 1.56
N ASP A 37 14.24 -3.39 1.11
CA ASP A 37 15.41 -3.44 1.98
C ASP A 37 15.63 -2.12 2.73
N GLN A 38 15.29 -0.99 2.10
CA GLN A 38 15.48 0.35 2.65
C GLN A 38 14.31 0.86 3.50
N VAL A 39 13.10 0.32 3.34
CA VAL A 39 11.92 0.74 4.13
C VAL A 39 12.17 0.62 5.63
N THR A 40 13.02 -0.31 6.07
CA THR A 40 13.39 -0.45 7.48
C THR A 40 14.48 0.50 7.95
N GLN A 41 15.18 1.13 7.02
CA GLN A 41 16.23 2.09 7.35
C GLN A 41 15.58 3.46 7.55
N ASN A 42 15.56 3.94 8.79
CA ASN A 42 15.08 5.27 9.07
C ASN A 42 16.01 6.29 8.40
N LEU A 43 15.48 7.02 7.43
CA LEU A 43 16.21 8.15 6.87
C LEU A 43 16.46 9.17 8.00
N PRO A 44 17.68 9.69 8.16
CA PRO A 44 18.01 10.64 9.24
C PRO A 44 17.07 11.85 9.27
N VAL A 45 16.64 12.32 8.10
CA VAL A 45 15.69 13.42 7.94
C VAL A 45 14.33 13.07 8.55
N ILE A 46 13.83 11.85 8.36
CA ILE A 46 12.54 11.40 8.95
C ILE A 46 12.64 11.39 10.46
N THR A 47 13.75 10.90 11.02
CA THR A 47 13.98 10.90 12.46
C THR A 47 14.02 12.33 13.03
N THR A 48 14.65 13.27 12.33
CA THR A 48 14.69 14.68 12.74
C THR A 48 13.29 15.27 12.78
N TRP A 49 12.50 15.10 11.71
CA TRP A 49 11.12 15.59 11.66
C TRP A 49 10.20 14.89 12.65
N TYR A 50 10.40 13.59 12.89
CA TYR A 50 9.69 12.88 13.96
C TYR A 50 9.90 13.53 15.32
N ASN A 51 11.15 13.90 15.67
CA ASN A 51 11.46 14.57 16.93
C ASN A 51 10.81 15.97 17.02
N VAL A 52 10.77 16.71 15.91
CA VAL A 52 10.05 18.00 15.84
C VAL A 52 8.56 17.80 16.09
N PHE A 53 7.93 16.84 15.41
CA PHE A 53 6.51 16.54 15.58
C PHE A 53 6.21 16.01 16.98
N LEU A 54 7.11 15.23 17.55
CA LEU A 54 7.01 14.77 18.94
C LEU A 54 7.02 15.96 19.93
N ALA A 55 7.92 16.92 19.74
CA ALA A 55 7.98 18.12 20.59
C ALA A 55 6.69 18.96 20.49
N ILE A 56 6.18 19.16 19.26
CA ILE A 56 4.89 19.85 19.04
C ILE A 56 3.75 19.07 19.71
N ALA A 57 3.73 17.76 19.54
CA ALA A 57 2.71 16.89 20.09
C ALA A 57 2.70 16.94 21.62
N VAL A 58 3.85 16.85 22.28
CA VAL A 58 3.98 16.97 23.74
C VAL A 58 3.45 18.32 24.23
N SER A 59 3.81 19.41 23.54
CA SER A 59 3.30 20.76 23.87
C SER A 59 1.77 20.84 23.75
N MET A 60 1.20 20.22 22.72
CA MET A 60 -0.25 20.14 22.52
C MET A 60 -0.93 19.32 23.62
N VAL A 61 -0.38 18.16 24.01
CA VAL A 61 -0.93 17.35 25.12
C VAL A 61 -1.00 18.15 26.39
N VAL A 62 0.09 18.82 26.77
CA VAL A 62 0.15 19.66 27.98
C VAL A 62 -0.91 20.76 27.92
N SER A 63 -1.00 21.47 26.79
CA SER A 63 -1.97 22.55 26.63
C SER A 63 -3.42 22.07 26.70
N ILE A 64 -3.74 20.95 26.01
CA ILE A 64 -5.09 20.35 26.02
C ILE A 64 -5.43 19.85 27.42
N THR A 65 -4.50 19.18 28.10
CA THR A 65 -4.71 18.67 29.46
C THR A 65 -4.97 19.80 30.44
N LEU A 66 -4.16 20.86 30.41
CA LEU A 66 -4.38 22.03 31.26
C LEU A 66 -5.72 22.70 30.97
N PHE A 67 -6.07 22.90 29.71
CA PHE A 67 -7.36 23.48 29.33
C PHE A 67 -8.55 22.64 29.85
N ARG A 68 -8.48 21.31 29.67
CA ARG A 68 -9.53 20.40 30.15
C ARG A 68 -9.62 20.39 31.68
N VAL A 69 -8.50 20.39 32.39
CA VAL A 69 -8.47 20.48 33.89
C VAL A 69 -9.09 21.79 34.36
N ILE A 70 -8.71 22.92 33.79
CA ILE A 70 -9.29 24.23 34.13
C ILE A 70 -10.80 24.26 33.83
N HIS A 71 -11.21 23.77 32.65
CA HIS A 71 -12.62 23.72 32.29
C HIS A 71 -13.43 22.84 33.27
N THR A 72 -12.89 21.68 33.66
CA THR A 72 -13.54 20.78 34.61
C THR A 72 -13.61 21.40 36.02
N LEU A 73 -12.56 22.10 36.47
CA LEU A 73 -12.60 22.79 37.72
C LEU A 73 -13.65 23.91 37.77
N LEU A 74 -13.81 24.64 36.64
CA LEU A 74 -14.83 25.68 36.51
C LEU A 74 -16.23 25.08 36.43
N SER A 75 -16.43 23.97 35.73
CA SER A 75 -17.73 23.32 35.62
C SER A 75 -18.15 22.58 36.90
N ASN A 76 -17.21 22.12 37.71
CA ASN A 76 -17.51 21.53 39.03
C ASN A 76 -18.04 22.57 40.06
N VAL A 77 -17.79 23.87 39.83
CA VAL A 77 -18.38 24.94 40.60
C VAL A 77 -19.92 25.02 40.41
N ASP A 78 -20.39 24.59 39.21
CA ASP A 78 -21.82 24.60 38.85
C ASP A 78 -22.50 23.25 39.03
N ASP A 79 -21.93 22.28 39.76
CA ASP A 79 -22.44 20.90 39.99
C ASP A 79 -22.85 20.11 38.73
N SER A 80 -22.28 20.44 37.55
CA SER A 80 -22.76 19.96 36.26
C SER A 80 -21.90 18.92 35.57
N SER A 81 -20.76 18.46 36.13
CA SER A 81 -19.89 17.51 35.45
C SER A 81 -19.52 16.29 36.27
N ASP A 82 -19.79 15.10 35.69
CA ASP A 82 -19.34 13.79 36.22
C ASP A 82 -17.85 13.48 35.93
N VAL A 83 -17.15 14.36 35.20
CA VAL A 83 -15.75 14.14 34.78
C VAL A 83 -14.78 14.59 35.86
N THR A 84 -14.06 13.66 36.42
CA THR A 84 -13.03 13.95 37.45
C THR A 84 -11.71 14.33 36.75
N TRP A 85 -11.02 15.38 37.27
CA TRP A 85 -9.70 15.81 36.77
C TRP A 85 -8.69 14.66 36.69
N ILE A 86 -8.82 13.64 37.54
CA ILE A 86 -7.99 12.43 37.56
C ILE A 86 -8.15 11.68 36.22
N ASN A 87 -9.36 11.58 35.65
CA ASN A 87 -9.60 10.91 34.38
C ASN A 87 -8.91 11.63 33.24
N ILE A 88 -8.86 12.97 33.25
CA ILE A 88 -8.19 13.79 32.23
C ILE A 88 -6.68 13.54 32.26
N VAL A 89 -6.08 13.53 33.46
CA VAL A 89 -4.67 13.24 33.63
C VAL A 89 -4.35 11.80 33.20
N MET A 90 -5.23 10.85 33.53
CA MET A 90 -5.08 9.46 33.13
C MET A 90 -5.13 9.27 31.61
N ASP A 91 -6.03 9.94 30.91
CA ASP A 91 -6.13 9.87 29.45
C ASP A 91 -4.93 10.50 28.76
N SER A 92 -4.42 11.61 29.28
CA SER A 92 -3.18 12.23 28.80
C SER A 92 -1.97 11.33 29.02
N THR A 93 -1.92 10.64 30.16
CA THR A 93 -0.86 9.66 30.47
C THR A 93 -0.93 8.46 29.53
N LYS A 94 -2.13 7.92 29.25
CA LYS A 94 -2.35 6.85 28.26
C LYS A 94 -1.85 7.29 26.88
N GLY A 95 -2.18 8.51 26.43
CA GLY A 95 -1.69 9.08 25.18
C GLY A 95 -0.15 9.11 25.10
N ALA A 96 0.52 9.54 26.18
CA ALA A 96 1.97 9.58 26.23
C ALA A 96 2.60 8.17 26.15
N PHE A 97 2.05 7.19 26.87
CA PHE A 97 2.52 5.79 26.80
C PHE A 97 2.24 5.12 25.44
N LEU A 98 1.22 5.56 24.73
CA LEU A 98 0.87 4.96 23.44
C LEU A 98 1.90 5.29 22.36
N ILE A 99 2.60 6.43 22.43
CA ILE A 99 3.60 6.82 21.43
C ILE A 99 4.67 5.72 21.24
N PRO A 100 5.42 5.30 22.27
CA PRO A 100 6.43 4.26 22.10
C PRO A 100 5.83 2.90 21.71
N ILE A 101 4.62 2.59 22.16
CA ILE A 101 3.90 1.36 21.77
C ILE A 101 3.59 1.37 20.28
N MET A 102 3.08 2.48 19.74
CA MET A 102 2.78 2.62 18.32
C MET A 102 4.03 2.50 17.46
N VAL A 103 5.14 3.15 17.84
CA VAL A 103 6.43 3.02 17.15
C VAL A 103 6.91 1.58 17.15
N PHE A 104 6.84 0.92 18.31
CA PHE A 104 7.24 -0.49 18.44
C PHE A 104 6.42 -1.41 17.55
N ILE A 105 5.08 -1.30 17.58
CA ILE A 105 4.19 -2.17 16.81
C ILE A 105 4.37 -1.92 15.31
N GLN A 106 4.47 -0.66 14.88
CA GLN A 106 4.73 -0.35 13.47
C GLN A 106 6.06 -0.95 13.00
N GLY A 107 7.13 -0.75 13.78
CA GLY A 107 8.45 -1.32 13.49
C GLY A 107 8.43 -2.86 13.47
N PHE A 108 7.73 -3.49 14.41
CA PHE A 108 7.55 -4.93 14.48
C PHE A 108 6.78 -5.47 13.26
N LEU A 109 5.65 -4.84 12.93
CA LEU A 109 4.82 -5.24 11.78
C LEU A 109 5.63 -5.18 10.48
N GLN A 110 6.36 -4.10 10.25
CA GLN A 110 7.17 -3.93 9.05
C GLN A 110 8.37 -4.87 9.03
N LYS A 111 9.23 -4.84 10.06
CA LYS A 111 10.52 -5.55 10.07
C LYS A 111 10.39 -7.06 10.24
N LYS A 112 9.37 -7.52 10.95
CA LYS A 112 9.23 -8.94 11.31
C LYS A 112 8.17 -9.68 10.51
N ILE A 113 7.22 -8.98 9.90
CA ILE A 113 6.11 -9.60 9.17
C ILE A 113 6.14 -9.21 7.70
N VAL A 114 5.94 -7.92 7.39
CA VAL A 114 5.66 -7.48 6.02
C VAL A 114 6.87 -7.67 5.10
N ILE A 115 8.03 -7.20 5.52
CA ILE A 115 9.23 -7.23 4.68
C ILE A 115 9.75 -8.65 4.49
N PRO A 116 9.89 -9.51 5.53
CA PRO A 116 10.30 -10.89 5.32
C PRO A 116 9.32 -11.67 4.43
N MET A 117 8.00 -11.44 4.57
CA MET A 117 7.01 -12.06 3.69
C MET A 117 7.17 -11.58 2.24
N ALA A 118 7.32 -10.28 2.00
CA ALA A 118 7.52 -9.74 0.66
C ALA A 118 8.83 -10.23 0.04
N GLN A 119 9.92 -10.25 0.80
CA GLN A 119 11.21 -10.81 0.36
C GLN A 119 11.10 -12.29 0.06
N GLY A 120 10.40 -13.07 0.90
CA GLY A 120 10.11 -14.48 0.67
C GLY A 120 9.36 -14.71 -0.65
N MET A 121 8.35 -13.89 -0.95
CA MET A 121 7.62 -13.93 -2.22
C MET A 121 8.54 -13.63 -3.41
N PHE A 122 9.43 -12.64 -3.29
CA PHE A 122 10.40 -12.31 -4.34
C PHE A 122 11.55 -13.31 -4.47
N SER A 123 11.87 -14.08 -3.45
CA SER A 123 12.97 -15.05 -3.45
C SER A 123 12.60 -16.39 -4.05
N MET A 124 11.32 -16.65 -4.32
CA MET A 124 10.84 -17.91 -4.93
C MET A 124 11.51 -18.19 -6.28
N ASP A 125 12.01 -17.17 -6.97
CA ASP A 125 12.83 -17.33 -8.16
C ASP A 125 13.83 -16.17 -8.32
N SER A 126 15.13 -16.48 -8.39
CA SER A 126 16.19 -15.47 -8.47
C SER A 126 16.30 -14.79 -9.84
N ASN A 127 15.73 -15.39 -10.88
CA ASN A 127 15.85 -14.93 -12.28
C ASN A 127 14.46 -14.67 -12.91
N TYR A 128 13.57 -14.00 -12.18
CA TYR A 128 12.19 -13.79 -12.59
C TYR A 128 12.03 -13.21 -14.00
N THR A 129 12.76 -12.13 -14.31
CA THR A 129 12.54 -11.37 -15.53
C THR A 129 13.09 -12.10 -16.75
N SER A 130 14.25 -12.70 -16.68
CA SER A 130 14.82 -13.48 -17.78
C SER A 130 13.98 -14.69 -18.11
N LYS A 131 13.45 -15.39 -17.08
CA LYS A 131 12.54 -16.54 -17.26
C LYS A 131 11.18 -16.13 -17.80
N ALA A 132 10.62 -14.99 -17.37
CA ALA A 132 9.36 -14.48 -17.90
C ALA A 132 9.48 -14.13 -19.38
N VAL A 133 10.56 -13.43 -19.78
CA VAL A 133 10.84 -13.11 -21.19
C VAL A 133 11.05 -14.38 -22.00
N GLN A 134 11.77 -15.36 -21.46
CA GLN A 134 12.00 -16.63 -22.12
C GLN A 134 10.73 -17.46 -22.24
N GLY A 135 9.92 -17.52 -21.18
CA GLY A 135 8.63 -18.21 -21.20
C GLY A 135 7.66 -17.69 -22.28
N VAL A 136 7.71 -16.39 -22.62
CA VAL A 136 6.94 -15.81 -23.72
C VAL A 136 7.56 -16.18 -25.08
N LYS A 137 8.89 -16.24 -25.21
CA LYS A 137 9.58 -16.62 -26.44
C LYS A 137 9.42 -18.12 -26.79
N ASP A 138 9.34 -18.95 -25.76
CA ASP A 138 9.24 -20.41 -25.90
C ASP A 138 7.79 -20.90 -26.17
N ILE A 139 6.82 -20.00 -26.33
CA ILE A 139 5.46 -20.38 -26.73
C ILE A 139 5.52 -20.92 -28.16
N PRO A 140 5.22 -22.24 -28.39
CA PRO A 140 5.30 -22.80 -29.72
C PRO A 140 4.31 -22.12 -30.65
N LEU A 141 4.82 -21.57 -31.76
CA LEU A 141 4.03 -21.14 -32.89
C LEU A 141 3.24 -22.35 -33.41
N ALA A 142 1.96 -22.35 -33.11
CA ALA A 142 0.90 -23.18 -33.68
C ALA A 142 1.31 -24.51 -34.35
N ASN A 143 1.35 -25.60 -33.63
CA ASN A 143 1.09 -26.91 -34.17
C ASN A 143 0.36 -27.77 -33.13
N GLY A 144 -0.95 -27.81 -33.26
CA GLY A 144 -1.82 -28.87 -32.75
C GLY A 144 -2.22 -28.76 -31.25
N SER A 145 -3.54 -28.70 -31.02
CA SER A 145 -4.29 -28.98 -29.78
C SER A 145 -3.91 -28.18 -28.54
N GLN A 146 -4.71 -27.18 -28.26
CA GLN A 146 -4.81 -26.41 -26.98
C GLN A 146 -3.63 -25.51 -26.59
N LYS A 147 -2.60 -25.35 -27.37
CA LYS A 147 -1.52 -24.38 -27.11
C LYS A 147 -1.91 -23.04 -27.74
N LEU A 148 -1.84 -21.98 -26.93
CA LEU A 148 -2.11 -20.62 -27.37
C LEU A 148 -1.07 -20.25 -28.44
N ALA A 149 -1.47 -20.20 -29.69
CA ALA A 149 -0.61 -19.76 -30.79
C ALA A 149 -0.55 -18.23 -30.79
N LEU A 150 0.40 -17.66 -30.08
CA LEU A 150 0.66 -16.22 -30.14
C LEU A 150 1.55 -15.93 -31.36
N ASN A 151 1.08 -15.06 -32.26
CA ASN A 151 1.91 -14.50 -33.32
C ASN A 151 3.04 -13.66 -32.69
N GLY A 152 4.19 -13.53 -33.32
CA GLY A 152 5.34 -12.80 -32.78
C GLY A 152 5.02 -11.36 -32.34
N SER A 153 4.12 -10.67 -33.03
CA SER A 153 3.62 -9.34 -32.61
C SER A 153 2.79 -9.37 -31.33
N MET A 154 1.99 -10.43 -31.11
CA MET A 154 1.24 -10.62 -29.87
C MET A 154 2.15 -10.93 -28.68
N GLN A 155 3.23 -11.68 -28.88
CA GLN A 155 4.24 -11.94 -27.85
C GLN A 155 4.88 -10.64 -27.38
N VAL A 156 5.24 -9.75 -28.30
CA VAL A 156 5.81 -8.44 -27.98
C VAL A 156 4.81 -7.54 -27.26
N LEU A 157 3.57 -7.48 -27.73
CA LEU A 157 2.51 -6.71 -27.07
C LEU A 157 2.33 -7.17 -25.61
N PHE A 158 2.42 -8.47 -25.38
CA PHE A 158 2.28 -9.06 -24.04
C PHE A 158 3.48 -8.75 -23.13
N LEU A 159 4.72 -8.75 -23.67
CA LEU A 159 5.89 -8.31 -22.92
C LEU A 159 5.83 -6.83 -22.58
N VAL A 160 5.36 -5.98 -23.49
CA VAL A 160 5.15 -4.55 -23.22
C VAL A 160 4.10 -4.33 -22.13
N PHE A 161 2.99 -5.06 -22.19
CA PHE A 161 1.99 -5.03 -21.11
C PHE A 161 2.60 -5.38 -19.76
N PHE A 162 3.40 -6.43 -19.68
CA PHE A 162 4.04 -6.84 -18.43
C PHE A 162 5.09 -5.82 -17.96
N ALA A 163 5.85 -5.22 -18.86
CA ALA A 163 6.78 -4.14 -18.53
C ALA A 163 6.04 -2.93 -17.91
N ILE A 164 4.87 -2.57 -18.44
CA ILE A 164 4.03 -1.49 -17.88
C ILE A 164 3.56 -1.86 -16.47
N VAL A 165 3.10 -3.10 -16.26
CA VAL A 165 2.64 -3.59 -14.95
C VAL A 165 3.78 -3.53 -13.92
N THR A 166 5.00 -3.94 -14.27
CA THR A 166 6.15 -3.91 -13.36
C THR A 166 6.62 -2.49 -13.03
N ILE A 167 6.60 -1.56 -13.98
CA ILE A 167 6.87 -0.15 -13.71
C ILE A 167 5.83 0.42 -12.76
N ALA A 168 4.56 0.19 -13.02
CA ALA A 168 3.47 0.67 -12.17
C ALA A 168 3.56 0.08 -10.75
N PHE A 169 4.00 -1.18 -10.63
CA PHE A 169 4.31 -1.79 -9.34
C PHE A 169 5.44 -1.05 -8.61
N LEU A 170 6.55 -0.73 -9.31
CA LEU A 170 7.66 0.03 -8.72
C LEU A 170 7.18 1.39 -8.20
N ILE A 171 6.37 2.11 -8.97
CA ILE A 171 5.80 3.40 -8.55
C ILE A 171 4.96 3.22 -7.27
N LYS A 172 4.15 2.17 -7.19
CA LYS A 172 3.37 1.87 -5.98
C LYS A 172 4.25 1.54 -4.78
N MET A 173 5.37 0.85 -4.97
CA MET A 173 6.33 0.60 -3.91
C MET A 173 6.97 1.90 -3.40
N CYS A 174 7.27 2.86 -4.29
CA CYS A 174 7.75 4.19 -3.91
C CYS A 174 6.68 4.95 -3.08
N ILE A 175 5.41 4.90 -3.50
CA ILE A 175 4.30 5.51 -2.77
C ILE A 175 4.15 4.86 -1.39
N TYR A 176 4.18 3.53 -1.32
CA TYR A 176 4.12 2.79 -0.06
C TYR A 176 5.23 3.23 0.91
N PHE A 177 6.46 3.37 0.39
CA PHE A 177 7.59 3.86 1.20
C PHE A 177 7.33 5.26 1.76
N ALA A 178 6.85 6.18 0.93
CA ALA A 178 6.51 7.54 1.36
C ALA A 178 5.35 7.56 2.38
N ASP A 179 4.30 6.78 2.15
CA ASP A 179 3.18 6.65 3.08
C ASP A 179 3.62 6.11 4.45
N MET A 180 4.50 5.11 4.48
CA MET A 180 5.03 4.57 5.73
C MET A 180 5.86 5.60 6.50
N ALA A 181 6.61 6.45 5.81
CA ALA A 181 7.30 7.58 6.45
C ALA A 181 6.31 8.56 7.09
N TRP A 182 5.21 8.91 6.40
CA TRP A 182 4.14 9.74 6.94
C TRP A 182 3.41 9.08 8.11
N TYR A 183 3.19 7.76 8.06
CA TYR A 183 2.61 7.03 9.21
C TYR A 183 3.50 7.12 10.45
N ASN A 184 4.83 7.06 10.29
CA ASN A 184 5.78 7.29 11.39
C ASN A 184 5.66 8.70 11.97
N LEU A 185 5.63 9.72 11.10
CA LEU A 185 5.53 11.12 11.51
C LEU A 185 4.18 11.43 12.18
N ALA A 186 3.12 10.71 11.84
CA ALA A 186 1.78 10.91 12.39
C ALA A 186 1.56 10.26 13.77
N ILE A 187 2.46 9.39 14.23
CA ILE A 187 2.32 8.67 15.51
C ILE A 187 2.07 9.62 16.70
N PRO A 188 2.86 10.70 16.91
CA PRO A 188 2.62 11.60 18.04
C PRO A 188 1.22 12.20 18.03
N PHE A 189 0.71 12.61 16.86
CA PHE A 189 -0.63 13.18 16.72
C PHE A 189 -1.74 12.14 16.92
N ALA A 190 -1.52 10.90 16.44
CA ALA A 190 -2.47 9.81 16.64
C ALA A 190 -2.57 9.44 18.14
N ALA A 191 -1.46 9.45 18.86
CA ALA A 191 -1.44 9.18 20.29
C ALA A 191 -2.14 10.28 21.11
N ILE A 192 -1.96 11.54 20.73
CA ILE A 192 -2.62 12.67 21.40
C ILE A 192 -4.13 12.63 21.21
N SER A 193 -4.61 12.10 20.09
CA SER A 193 -6.05 12.03 19.83
C SER A 193 -6.82 11.26 20.90
N ILE A 194 -6.14 10.40 21.67
CA ILE A 194 -6.72 9.69 22.81
C ILE A 194 -6.96 10.63 24.00
N ALA A 195 -6.13 11.65 24.16
CA ALA A 195 -6.31 12.65 25.21
C ALA A 195 -7.49 13.61 24.92
N THR A 196 -8.05 13.57 23.69
CA THR A 196 -9.18 14.39 23.28
C THR A 196 -10.42 13.53 23.08
N GLU A 197 -11.49 13.75 23.84
CA GLU A 197 -12.76 13.00 23.70
C GLU A 197 -13.46 13.20 22.36
N SER A 198 -13.21 14.32 21.68
CA SER A 198 -13.88 14.71 20.46
C SER A 198 -13.26 14.13 19.17
N PHE A 199 -12.04 13.57 19.25
CA PHE A 199 -11.27 13.17 18.07
C PHE A 199 -10.47 11.89 18.31
N ASP A 200 -11.04 10.72 17.99
CA ASP A 200 -10.35 9.43 18.04
C ASP A 200 -9.72 9.10 16.67
N TYR A 201 -8.53 9.62 16.43
CA TYR A 201 -7.73 9.28 15.24
C TYR A 201 -6.91 8.00 15.42
N SER A 202 -6.62 7.64 16.67
CA SER A 202 -5.78 6.49 17.02
C SER A 202 -6.34 5.18 16.46
N THR A 203 -7.63 4.90 16.67
CA THR A 203 -8.30 3.70 16.15
C THR A 203 -8.27 3.65 14.62
N MET A 204 -8.46 4.78 13.95
CA MET A 204 -8.39 4.87 12.48
C MET A 204 -6.96 4.66 11.98
N TRP A 205 -5.95 5.18 12.68
CA TRP A 205 -4.54 5.05 12.35
C TRP A 205 -4.11 3.58 12.32
N TRP A 206 -4.43 2.80 13.36
CA TRP A 206 -4.12 1.37 13.44
C TRP A 206 -4.74 0.58 12.28
N LYS A 207 -6.01 0.81 12.04
CA LYS A 207 -6.73 0.12 10.97
C LYS A 207 -6.13 0.42 9.61
N LYS A 208 -5.83 1.68 9.31
CA LYS A 208 -5.20 2.07 8.06
C LYS A 208 -3.79 1.50 7.92
N LEU A 209 -2.97 1.52 8.97
CA LEU A 209 -1.63 0.95 8.96
C LEU A 209 -1.66 -0.53 8.53
N VAL A 210 -2.53 -1.33 9.14
CA VAL A 210 -2.67 -2.75 8.79
C VAL A 210 -3.19 -2.92 7.37
N TYR A 211 -4.18 -2.13 6.96
CA TYR A 211 -4.72 -2.15 5.60
C TYR A 211 -3.62 -1.89 4.54
N TYR A 212 -2.81 -0.85 4.72
CA TYR A 212 -1.74 -0.53 3.78
C TYR A 212 -0.70 -1.64 3.68
N ASN A 213 -0.34 -2.25 4.80
CA ASN A 213 0.62 -3.36 4.82
C ASN A 213 0.06 -4.61 4.11
N ILE A 214 -1.20 -4.97 4.35
CA ILE A 214 -1.85 -6.11 3.68
C ILE A 214 -2.05 -5.81 2.18
N SER A 215 -2.44 -4.60 1.83
CA SER A 215 -2.58 -4.16 0.43
C SER A 215 -1.25 -4.29 -0.33
N MET A 216 -0.15 -3.86 0.27
CA MET A 216 1.19 -4.00 -0.30
C MET A 216 1.57 -5.48 -0.49
N LEU A 217 1.38 -6.32 0.52
CA LEU A 217 1.66 -7.77 0.41
C LEU A 217 0.82 -8.42 -0.71
N SER A 218 -0.45 -8.04 -0.84
CA SER A 218 -1.30 -8.56 -1.92
C SER A 218 -0.83 -8.16 -3.31
N GLN A 219 -0.27 -6.96 -3.46
CA GLN A 219 0.30 -6.50 -4.73
C GLN A 219 1.60 -7.21 -5.06
N VAL A 220 2.48 -7.44 -4.06
CA VAL A 220 3.69 -8.27 -4.22
C VAL A 220 3.32 -9.69 -4.63
N LEU A 221 2.34 -10.31 -3.96
CA LEU A 221 1.84 -11.65 -4.29
C LEU A 221 1.27 -11.68 -5.72
N SER A 222 0.46 -10.68 -6.08
CA SER A 222 -0.11 -10.60 -7.44
C SER A 222 0.98 -10.48 -8.51
N LEU A 223 2.04 -9.71 -8.26
CA LEU A 223 3.18 -9.64 -9.17
C LEU A 223 3.89 -10.98 -9.29
N THR A 224 4.15 -11.65 -8.16
CA THR A 224 4.78 -12.98 -8.14
C THR A 224 3.95 -14.00 -8.93
N LEU A 225 2.62 -14.02 -8.74
CA LEU A 225 1.72 -14.88 -9.51
C LEU A 225 1.69 -14.52 -10.99
N THR A 226 1.74 -13.24 -11.33
CA THR A 226 1.85 -12.79 -12.73
C THR A 226 3.10 -13.36 -13.38
N ILE A 227 4.26 -13.23 -12.71
CA ILE A 227 5.54 -13.75 -13.20
C ILE A 227 5.49 -15.27 -13.33
N TRP A 228 4.92 -15.97 -12.34
CA TRP A 228 4.77 -17.42 -12.40
C TRP A 228 3.92 -17.85 -13.61
N CYS A 229 2.81 -17.15 -13.87
CA CYS A 229 1.98 -17.40 -15.04
C CYS A 229 2.76 -17.19 -16.34
N PHE A 230 3.58 -16.13 -16.43
CA PHE A 230 4.42 -15.87 -17.59
C PHE A 230 5.44 -16.99 -17.83
N THR A 231 6.13 -17.45 -16.79
CA THR A 231 7.12 -18.52 -16.93
C THR A 231 6.51 -19.88 -17.30
N ASN A 232 5.24 -20.06 -17.01
CA ASN A 232 4.51 -21.32 -17.24
C ASN A 232 3.50 -21.26 -18.40
N LEU A 233 3.55 -20.25 -19.26
CA LEU A 233 2.66 -20.13 -20.41
C LEU A 233 2.70 -21.34 -21.35
N ALA A 234 3.91 -21.91 -21.56
CA ALA A 234 4.08 -23.09 -22.40
C ALA A 234 3.39 -24.34 -21.81
N ASN A 235 3.33 -24.46 -20.49
CA ASN A 235 2.80 -25.63 -19.79
C ASN A 235 1.29 -25.56 -19.60
N TYR A 236 0.76 -24.40 -19.21
CA TYR A 236 -0.66 -24.21 -18.85
C TYR A 236 -1.48 -23.44 -19.89
N GLY A 237 -0.86 -22.98 -20.98
CA GLY A 237 -1.53 -22.37 -22.12
C GLY A 237 -2.50 -21.23 -21.77
N PHE A 238 -3.78 -21.40 -22.15
CA PHE A 238 -4.79 -20.36 -21.97
C PHE A 238 -5.05 -19.95 -20.52
N ILE A 239 -4.97 -20.88 -19.58
CA ILE A 239 -5.19 -20.60 -18.15
C ILE A 239 -4.08 -19.68 -17.62
N ALA A 240 -2.81 -19.97 -17.95
CA ALA A 240 -1.70 -19.11 -17.58
C ALA A 240 -1.81 -17.72 -18.24
N PHE A 241 -2.25 -17.66 -19.49
CA PHE A 241 -2.51 -16.40 -20.20
C PHE A 241 -3.55 -15.54 -19.48
N MET A 242 -4.69 -16.11 -19.13
CA MET A 242 -5.71 -15.41 -18.33
C MET A 242 -5.20 -14.99 -16.96
N GLY A 243 -4.40 -15.85 -16.32
CA GLY A 243 -3.73 -15.55 -15.06
C GLY A 243 -2.80 -14.35 -15.16
N CYS A 244 -1.99 -14.25 -16.20
CA CYS A 244 -1.11 -13.11 -16.44
C CYS A 244 -1.86 -11.79 -16.50
N ILE A 245 -2.97 -11.73 -17.21
CA ILE A 245 -3.79 -10.54 -17.35
C ILE A 245 -4.49 -10.23 -16.02
N GLY A 246 -5.13 -11.22 -15.40
CA GLY A 246 -5.89 -11.05 -14.16
C GLY A 246 -5.02 -10.64 -12.98
N PHE A 247 -3.93 -11.36 -12.72
CA PHE A 247 -3.00 -11.01 -11.65
C PHE A 247 -2.24 -9.72 -11.96
N GLY A 248 -1.85 -9.47 -13.22
CA GLY A 248 -1.26 -8.21 -13.65
C GLY A 248 -2.17 -7.01 -13.36
N TRP A 249 -3.48 -7.17 -13.56
CA TRP A 249 -4.45 -6.14 -13.18
C TRP A 249 -4.53 -5.95 -11.66
N LEU A 250 -4.48 -7.04 -10.88
CA LEU A 250 -4.47 -6.98 -9.41
C LEU A 250 -3.19 -6.36 -8.83
N VAL A 251 -2.09 -6.35 -9.56
CA VAL A 251 -0.91 -5.55 -9.19
C VAL A 251 -1.25 -4.06 -9.16
N LEU A 252 -2.10 -3.60 -10.09
CA LEU A 252 -2.51 -2.19 -10.18
C LEU A 252 -3.61 -1.83 -9.19
N HIS A 253 -4.41 -2.80 -8.77
CA HIS A 253 -5.57 -2.61 -7.90
C HIS A 253 -5.54 -3.59 -6.74
N THR A 254 -5.76 -3.09 -5.52
CA THR A 254 -5.92 -3.96 -4.36
C THR A 254 -7.13 -4.88 -4.57
N PRO A 255 -6.99 -6.21 -4.36
CA PRO A 255 -8.09 -7.15 -4.53
C PRO A 255 -9.35 -6.72 -3.76
N HIS A 256 -10.53 -6.86 -4.36
CA HIS A 256 -11.81 -6.49 -3.74
C HIS A 256 -12.03 -7.19 -2.41
N VAL A 257 -11.61 -8.45 -2.28
CA VAL A 257 -11.70 -9.21 -1.02
C VAL A 257 -11.04 -8.46 0.15
N ILE A 258 -9.88 -7.84 -0.09
CA ILE A 258 -9.17 -7.05 0.93
C ILE A 258 -9.92 -5.75 1.20
N GLN A 259 -10.42 -5.09 0.16
CA GLN A 259 -11.21 -3.87 0.30
C GLN A 259 -12.50 -4.12 1.08
N ASP A 260 -13.22 -5.20 0.78
CA ASP A 260 -14.48 -5.58 1.42
C ASP A 260 -14.27 -5.99 2.87
N PHE A 261 -13.21 -6.75 3.16
CA PHE A 261 -12.82 -7.08 4.53
C PHE A 261 -12.67 -5.82 5.39
N TRP A 262 -11.95 -4.80 4.88
CA TRP A 262 -11.77 -3.54 5.60
C TRP A 262 -13.01 -2.65 5.59
N ALA A 263 -13.81 -2.69 4.53
CA ALA A 263 -15.11 -2.01 4.50
C ALA A 263 -16.05 -2.56 5.56
N SER A 264 -16.04 -3.87 5.80
CA SER A 264 -16.84 -4.51 6.86
C SER A 264 -16.40 -4.12 8.27
N THR A 265 -15.11 -3.79 8.47
CA THR A 265 -14.59 -3.28 9.76
C THR A 265 -14.99 -1.84 10.07
N GLY A 266 -15.80 -1.18 9.23
CA GLY A 266 -16.38 0.14 9.47
C GLY A 266 -15.53 1.35 9.05
N ILE A 267 -14.33 1.15 8.49
CA ILE A 267 -13.42 2.25 8.12
C ILE A 267 -14.01 3.13 7.02
N THR A 268 -14.62 2.52 6.01
CA THR A 268 -15.22 3.25 4.88
C THR A 268 -16.61 3.81 5.18
N LYS A 269 -17.37 3.18 6.08
CA LYS A 269 -18.73 3.61 6.43
C LYS A 269 -18.77 4.75 7.46
N SER A 270 -17.78 4.84 8.34
CA SER A 270 -17.76 5.82 9.44
C SER A 270 -17.48 7.25 8.94
N GLY A 271 -16.50 7.45 8.05
CA GLY A 271 -16.13 8.78 7.58
C GLY A 271 -17.21 9.49 6.76
N GLY A 272 -17.85 8.78 5.83
CA GLY A 272 -18.90 9.35 4.97
C GLY A 272 -20.23 9.59 5.71
N ARG A 273 -20.66 8.63 6.53
CA ARG A 273 -21.94 8.75 7.26
C ARG A 273 -21.90 9.76 8.40
N SER A 274 -20.78 9.91 9.10
CA SER A 274 -20.62 10.92 10.14
C SER A 274 -20.58 12.33 9.56
N ALA A 275 -19.91 12.54 8.44
CA ALA A 275 -19.90 13.82 7.75
C ALA A 275 -21.30 14.19 7.22
N ILE A 276 -22.01 13.24 6.62
CA ILE A 276 -23.39 13.46 6.11
C ILE A 276 -24.38 13.72 7.26
N ARG A 277 -24.27 12.98 8.36
CA ARG A 277 -25.12 13.22 9.56
C ARG A 277 -24.80 14.58 10.22
N GLY A 278 -23.53 14.96 10.28
CA GLY A 278 -23.12 16.29 10.75
C GLY A 278 -23.73 17.41 9.91
N LEU A 279 -23.67 17.29 8.58
CA LEU A 279 -24.29 18.24 7.65
C LEU A 279 -25.82 18.27 7.75
N GLN A 280 -26.47 17.11 7.84
CA GLN A 280 -27.93 17.02 8.02
C GLN A 280 -28.40 17.62 9.36
N ASN A 281 -27.67 17.38 10.45
CA ASN A 281 -27.99 17.98 11.74
C ASN A 281 -27.73 19.49 11.77
N GLY A 282 -26.70 19.96 11.09
CA GLY A 282 -26.44 21.39 10.88
C GLY A 282 -27.55 22.07 10.07
N MET A 283 -28.00 21.46 8.96
CA MET A 283 -29.11 21.99 8.16
C MET A 283 -30.46 21.96 8.90
N ARG A 284 -30.74 20.94 9.70
CA ARG A 284 -31.95 20.89 10.53
C ARG A 284 -31.99 22.00 11.59
N ARG A 285 -30.84 22.31 12.21
CA ARG A 285 -30.78 23.43 13.19
C ARG A 285 -30.98 24.80 12.53
N LEU A 286 -30.50 24.98 11.29
CA LEU A 286 -30.72 26.21 10.52
C LEU A 286 -32.17 26.34 10.03
N SER A 287 -32.86 25.25 9.75
CA SER A 287 -34.28 25.28 9.34
C SER A 287 -35.27 25.45 10.52
N SER A 288 -34.88 25.10 11.75
CA SER A 288 -35.69 25.30 12.96
C SER A 288 -35.48 26.67 13.61
N ALA A 289 -34.55 27.45 13.12
CA ALA A 289 -34.25 28.82 13.58
C ALA A 289 -34.95 29.91 12.72
N ARG A 290 -35.77 29.50 11.76
CA ARG A 290 -36.67 30.34 10.98
C ARG A 290 -38.14 30.03 11.38
#